data_f393dd0981ebbba8366212df725eb830
#
_entry.id   f393dd0981ebbba8366212df725eb830
#
_cell.length_a   1.000
_cell.length_b   1.000
_cell.length_c   1.000
_cell.angle_alpha   90.00
_cell.angle_beta   90.00
_cell.angle_gamma   90.00
#
_symmetry.space_group_name_H-M   'P 1'
#
loop_
_entity.id
_entity.type
_entity.pdbx_description
1 polymer ?
#
loop_
_entity_poly.entity_id
_entity_poly.type
_entity_poly.pdbx_seq_one_letter_code
_entity_poly.pdbx_strand_id
1 'polypeptide(L)'
;MKYNDAQLQAVNHREGPMLTLAGPGSGKTAVITGRVYNLIRNCGVTPSSILVVTFTRAAAREMKERFLRLAGPKAAGVTFGTFHGVFYGILRQVYRIGGENILSEDRRRALIRELIQAYVRDIEDETDLMDSISREISTIKNGRIELKNYYSASCSRENFQKIYQGYQQTLKKKRL
;
A
#
# COMPACT_ATOMS: atom_id res chain seq x y z
N MET A 1 3.46 -15.01 28.73
CA MET A 1 4.46 -13.95 28.44
C MET A 1 4.46 -12.97 29.59
N LYS A 2 5.64 -12.56 30.06
CA LYS A 2 5.77 -11.54 31.09
C LYS A 2 6.02 -10.21 30.38
N TYR A 3 5.09 -9.27 30.48
CA TYR A 3 5.19 -7.93 29.92
C TYR A 3 5.71 -6.97 31.00
N ASN A 4 6.45 -5.93 30.62
CA ASN A 4 6.72 -4.79 31.49
C ASN A 4 5.52 -3.81 31.47
N ASP A 5 5.56 -2.80 32.33
CA ASP A 5 4.41 -1.88 32.52
C ASP A 5 4.05 -1.12 31.23
N ALA A 6 5.03 -0.63 30.47
CA ALA A 6 4.77 0.05 29.19
C ALA A 6 4.16 -0.90 28.13
N GLN A 7 4.64 -2.14 28.08
CA GLN A 7 4.07 -3.16 27.23
C GLN A 7 2.65 -3.53 27.65
N LEU A 8 2.38 -3.64 28.96
CA LEU A 8 1.03 -3.87 29.49
C LEU A 8 0.07 -2.73 29.15
N GLN A 9 0.50 -1.48 29.25
CA GLN A 9 -0.30 -0.34 28.81
C GLN A 9 -0.66 -0.46 27.33
N ALA A 10 0.28 -0.78 26.46
CA ALA A 10 0.03 -0.96 25.02
C ALA A 10 -0.89 -2.14 24.73
N VAL A 11 -0.75 -3.26 25.42
CA VAL A 11 -1.62 -4.44 25.29
C VAL A 11 -3.05 -4.15 25.73
N ASN A 12 -3.23 -3.39 26.83
CA ASN A 12 -4.53 -3.14 27.44
C ASN A 12 -5.26 -1.92 26.88
N HIS A 13 -4.62 -1.10 26.05
CA HIS A 13 -5.27 0.06 25.45
C HIS A 13 -6.46 -0.36 24.57
N ARG A 14 -7.64 0.20 24.81
CA ARG A 14 -8.90 -0.21 24.15
C ARG A 14 -9.35 0.76 23.08
N GLU A 15 -9.51 2.02 23.43
CA GLU A 15 -10.21 3.02 22.62
C GLU A 15 -9.31 4.15 22.17
N GLY A 16 -9.58 4.64 20.96
CA GLY A 16 -8.86 5.75 20.36
C GLY A 16 -7.49 5.38 19.76
N PRO A 17 -6.86 6.33 19.10
CA PRO A 17 -5.55 6.16 18.49
C PRO A 17 -4.47 6.06 19.58
N MET A 18 -3.48 5.19 19.34
CA MET A 18 -2.31 5.03 20.20
C MET A 18 -1.04 4.94 19.34
N LEU A 19 -0.04 5.73 19.69
CA LEU A 19 1.31 5.61 19.14
C LEU A 19 2.23 4.97 20.18
N THR A 20 2.86 3.86 19.81
CA THR A 20 3.85 3.17 20.65
C THR A 20 5.23 3.30 20.03
N LEU A 21 6.14 3.98 20.72
CA LEU A 21 7.54 4.09 20.32
C LEU A 21 8.33 2.92 20.90
N ALA A 22 9.02 2.19 20.03
CA ALA A 22 9.71 0.97 20.44
C ALA A 22 10.99 0.73 19.62
N GLY A 23 12.12 0.63 20.29
CA GLY A 23 13.41 0.34 19.68
C GLY A 23 13.55 -1.11 19.17
N PRO A 24 14.62 -1.46 18.46
CA PRO A 24 14.95 -2.83 18.11
C PRO A 24 14.99 -3.73 19.37
N GLY A 25 14.51 -4.96 19.28
CA GLY A 25 14.51 -5.91 20.39
C GLY A 25 13.50 -5.65 21.53
N SER A 26 12.76 -4.55 21.52
CA SER A 26 11.81 -4.17 22.58
C SER A 26 10.55 -5.04 22.67
N GLY A 27 10.42 -6.09 21.86
CA GLY A 27 9.26 -6.97 21.89
C GLY A 27 8.02 -6.45 21.16
N LYS A 28 8.14 -5.54 20.18
CA LYS A 28 7.03 -4.98 19.38
C LYS A 28 6.03 -6.03 18.89
N THR A 29 6.53 -7.11 18.28
CA THR A 29 5.69 -8.20 17.76
C THR A 29 4.93 -8.91 18.88
N ALA A 30 5.55 -9.09 20.04
CA ALA A 30 4.91 -9.70 21.20
C ALA A 30 3.79 -8.81 21.75
N VAL A 31 4.00 -7.50 21.80
CA VAL A 31 2.98 -6.52 22.22
C VAL A 31 1.81 -6.51 21.24
N ILE A 32 2.06 -6.47 19.92
CA ILE A 32 0.99 -6.48 18.92
C ILE A 32 0.15 -7.76 19.02
N THR A 33 0.79 -8.93 19.06
CA THR A 33 0.06 -10.21 19.16
C THR A 33 -0.67 -10.35 20.49
N GLY A 34 -0.07 -9.88 21.59
CA GLY A 34 -0.70 -9.82 22.91
C GLY A 34 -1.90 -8.89 22.94
N ARG A 35 -1.81 -7.70 22.30
CA ARG A 35 -2.94 -6.79 22.17
C ARG A 35 -4.12 -7.41 21.41
N VAL A 36 -3.86 -8.03 20.26
CA VAL A 36 -4.90 -8.72 19.48
C VAL A 36 -5.55 -9.82 20.32
N TYR A 37 -4.76 -10.59 21.04
CA TYR A 37 -5.27 -11.63 21.96
C TYR A 37 -6.16 -11.02 23.06
N ASN A 38 -5.71 -9.92 23.69
CA ASN A 38 -6.45 -9.22 24.73
C ASN A 38 -7.80 -8.66 24.23
N LEU A 39 -7.81 -8.05 23.04
CA LEU A 39 -9.03 -7.55 22.41
C LEU A 39 -10.07 -8.65 22.19
N ILE A 40 -9.66 -9.83 21.79
CA ILE A 40 -10.57 -10.94 21.55
C ILE A 40 -11.04 -11.57 22.88
N ARG A 41 -10.11 -11.91 23.76
CA ARG A 41 -10.40 -12.71 24.96
C ARG A 41 -11.02 -11.91 26.09
N ASN A 42 -10.56 -10.69 26.33
CA ASN A 42 -10.95 -9.89 27.47
C ASN A 42 -11.90 -8.74 27.10
N CYS A 43 -11.85 -8.27 25.84
CA CYS A 43 -12.72 -7.19 25.38
C CYS A 43 -13.87 -7.66 24.48
N GLY A 44 -13.94 -8.94 24.14
CA GLY A 44 -15.02 -9.52 23.34
C GLY A 44 -15.04 -9.09 21.87
N VAL A 45 -13.93 -8.53 21.36
CA VAL A 45 -13.86 -8.08 19.97
C VAL A 45 -13.88 -9.26 19.01
N THR A 46 -14.76 -9.20 18.01
CA THR A 46 -14.87 -10.26 16.99
C THR A 46 -13.56 -10.34 16.17
N PRO A 47 -12.95 -11.53 16.03
CA PRO A 47 -11.68 -11.67 15.30
C PRO A 47 -11.70 -11.09 13.89
N SER A 48 -12.79 -11.23 13.14
CA SER A 48 -12.93 -10.72 11.76
C SER A 48 -12.98 -9.20 11.66
N SER A 49 -13.19 -8.48 12.76
CA SER A 49 -13.13 -7.01 12.79
C SER A 49 -11.72 -6.47 13.08
N ILE A 50 -10.75 -7.36 13.32
CA ILE A 50 -9.37 -6.96 13.61
C ILE A 50 -8.50 -7.10 12.37
N LEU A 51 -7.81 -6.02 12.03
CA LEU A 51 -6.85 -5.93 10.95
C LEU A 51 -5.46 -5.58 11.49
N VAL A 52 -4.48 -6.42 11.20
CA VAL A 52 -3.06 -6.20 11.51
C VAL A 52 -2.28 -5.99 10.20
N VAL A 53 -1.69 -4.82 10.05
CA VAL A 53 -0.99 -4.45 8.82
C VAL A 53 0.49 -4.26 9.08
N THR A 54 1.32 -4.71 8.15
CA THR A 54 2.78 -4.57 8.17
C THR A 54 3.35 -4.31 6.78
N PHE A 55 4.63 -3.98 6.67
CA PHE A 55 5.25 -3.66 5.39
C PHE A 55 5.53 -4.90 4.52
N THR A 56 5.94 -6.01 5.12
CA THR A 56 6.38 -7.18 4.37
C THR A 56 5.45 -8.38 4.55
N ARG A 57 5.32 -9.20 3.50
CA ARG A 57 4.56 -10.44 3.54
C ARG A 57 5.13 -11.43 4.56
N ALA A 58 6.47 -11.46 4.71
CA ALA A 58 7.15 -12.31 5.68
C ALA A 58 6.76 -11.95 7.12
N ALA A 59 6.79 -10.64 7.46
CA ALA A 59 6.38 -10.17 8.79
C ALA A 59 4.89 -10.43 9.06
N ALA A 60 4.02 -10.24 8.07
CA ALA A 60 2.60 -10.55 8.21
C ALA A 60 2.36 -12.03 8.53
N ARG A 61 3.06 -12.92 7.81
CA ARG A 61 3.00 -14.37 8.04
C ARG A 61 3.50 -14.75 9.42
N GLU A 62 4.68 -14.25 9.79
CA GLU A 62 5.28 -14.53 11.10
C GLU A 62 4.38 -14.06 12.25
N MET A 63 3.81 -12.85 12.16
CA MET A 63 2.86 -12.35 13.16
C MET A 63 1.63 -13.23 13.26
N LYS A 64 1.05 -13.64 12.12
CA LYS A 64 -0.10 -14.55 12.08
C LYS A 64 0.20 -15.88 12.76
N GLU A 65 1.33 -16.50 12.44
CA GLU A 65 1.73 -17.77 13.03
C GLU A 65 1.96 -17.66 14.54
N ARG A 66 2.65 -16.60 15.00
CA ARG A 66 2.84 -16.33 16.44
C ARG A 66 1.51 -16.12 17.14
N PHE A 67 0.61 -15.37 16.54
CA PHE A 67 -0.71 -15.12 17.10
C PHE A 67 -1.54 -16.40 17.19
N LEU A 68 -1.57 -17.23 16.15
CA LEU A 68 -2.32 -18.50 16.18
C LEU A 68 -1.76 -19.50 17.19
N ARG A 69 -0.45 -19.53 17.41
CA ARG A 69 0.15 -20.31 18.52
C ARG A 69 -0.30 -19.82 19.90
N LEU A 70 -0.53 -18.53 20.07
CA LEU A 70 -1.00 -17.95 21.33
C LEU A 70 -2.51 -18.12 21.54
N ALA A 71 -3.31 -17.86 20.52
CA ALA A 71 -4.76 -17.71 20.61
C ALA A 71 -5.54 -18.95 20.22
N GLY A 72 -4.90 -19.89 19.53
CA GLY A 72 -5.52 -21.10 18.99
C GLY A 72 -6.34 -20.85 17.72
N PRO A 73 -6.85 -21.94 17.10
CA PRO A 73 -7.52 -21.88 15.80
C PRO A 73 -8.83 -21.07 15.80
N LYS A 74 -9.51 -20.95 16.95
CA LYS A 74 -10.74 -20.13 17.07
C LYS A 74 -10.53 -18.65 16.78
N ALA A 75 -9.30 -18.17 16.82
CA ALA A 75 -8.93 -16.77 16.50
C ALA A 75 -8.50 -16.56 15.02
N ALA A 76 -8.71 -17.56 14.16
CA ALA A 76 -8.26 -17.53 12.76
C ALA A 76 -8.92 -16.42 11.91
N GLY A 77 -9.99 -15.79 12.36
CA GLY A 77 -10.67 -14.70 11.66
C GLY A 77 -9.92 -13.38 11.58
N VAL A 78 -8.85 -13.21 12.39
CA VAL A 78 -8.02 -11.97 12.34
C VAL A 78 -7.30 -11.85 10.99
N THR A 79 -7.40 -10.71 10.35
CA THR A 79 -6.70 -10.44 9.09
C THR A 79 -5.30 -9.91 9.36
N PHE A 80 -4.28 -10.62 8.85
CA PHE A 80 -2.88 -10.18 8.83
C PHE A 80 -2.45 -9.96 7.39
N GLY A 81 -1.91 -8.79 7.06
CA GLY A 81 -1.51 -8.50 5.69
C GLY A 81 -0.54 -7.34 5.56
N THR A 82 -0.12 -7.08 4.32
CA THR A 82 0.58 -5.84 3.99
C THR A 82 -0.45 -4.77 3.60
N PHE A 83 -0.06 -3.49 3.68
CA PHE A 83 -0.91 -2.39 3.18
C PHE A 83 -1.43 -2.68 1.77
N HIS A 84 -0.54 -2.97 0.85
CA HIS A 84 -0.93 -3.27 -0.54
C HIS A 84 -1.87 -4.48 -0.64
N GLY A 85 -1.57 -5.57 0.06
CA GLY A 85 -2.40 -6.78 0.01
C GLY A 85 -3.81 -6.58 0.55
N VAL A 86 -3.93 -5.85 1.66
CA VAL A 86 -5.22 -5.54 2.28
C VAL A 86 -6.04 -4.60 1.41
N PHE A 87 -5.45 -3.47 0.98
CA PHE A 87 -6.17 -2.52 0.14
C PHE A 87 -6.54 -3.10 -1.22
N TYR A 88 -5.67 -3.90 -1.83
CA TYR A 88 -6.01 -4.63 -3.04
C TYR A 88 -7.20 -5.58 -2.82
N GLY A 89 -7.21 -6.30 -1.70
CA GLY A 89 -8.33 -7.16 -1.34
C GLY A 89 -9.67 -6.40 -1.23
N ILE A 90 -9.65 -5.21 -0.60
CA ILE A 90 -10.82 -4.32 -0.50
C ILE A 90 -11.25 -3.83 -1.89
N LEU A 91 -10.31 -3.32 -2.69
CA LEU A 91 -10.60 -2.83 -4.04
C LEU A 91 -11.16 -3.94 -4.93
N ARG A 92 -10.60 -5.14 -4.85
CA ARG A 92 -11.08 -6.31 -5.58
C ARG A 92 -12.54 -6.64 -5.24
N GLN A 93 -12.89 -6.57 -3.98
CA GLN A 93 -14.25 -6.85 -3.52
C GLN A 93 -15.25 -5.76 -3.93
N VAL A 94 -14.87 -4.49 -3.75
CA VAL A 94 -15.74 -3.34 -4.01
C VAL A 94 -15.91 -3.07 -5.51
N TYR A 95 -14.81 -3.10 -6.26
CA TYR A 95 -14.80 -2.73 -7.69
C TYR A 95 -14.79 -3.93 -8.63
N ARG A 96 -14.78 -5.16 -8.09
CA ARG A 96 -14.72 -6.42 -8.86
C ARG A 96 -13.55 -6.44 -9.85
N ILE A 97 -12.40 -5.94 -9.43
CA ILE A 97 -11.16 -5.95 -10.21
C ILE A 97 -10.37 -7.22 -9.94
N GLY A 98 -9.67 -7.72 -10.98
CA GLY A 98 -8.79 -8.90 -10.90
C GLY A 98 -7.32 -8.53 -11.09
N GLY A 99 -6.47 -9.55 -11.20
CA GLY A 99 -5.04 -9.36 -11.49
C GLY A 99 -4.79 -8.71 -12.85
N GLU A 100 -5.69 -8.91 -13.80
CA GLU A 100 -5.69 -8.33 -15.15
C GLU A 100 -5.85 -6.80 -15.15
N ASN A 101 -6.42 -6.25 -14.09
CA ASN A 101 -6.61 -4.80 -13.90
C ASN A 101 -5.40 -4.13 -13.25
N ILE A 102 -4.34 -4.90 -12.91
CA ILE A 102 -3.10 -4.36 -12.42
C ILE A 102 -2.17 -4.08 -13.59
N LEU A 103 -1.82 -2.82 -13.78
CA LEU A 103 -0.84 -2.42 -14.78
C LEU A 103 0.55 -2.94 -14.39
N SER A 104 1.07 -3.91 -15.17
CA SER A 104 2.45 -4.36 -14.98
C SER A 104 3.45 -3.28 -15.38
N GLU A 105 4.66 -3.36 -14.84
CA GLU A 105 5.72 -2.39 -15.15
C GLU A 105 6.04 -2.35 -16.65
N ASP A 106 6.12 -3.51 -17.30
CA ASP A 106 6.40 -3.59 -18.75
C ASP A 106 5.31 -2.90 -19.58
N ARG A 107 4.03 -3.13 -19.22
CA ARG A 107 2.90 -2.47 -19.89
C ARG A 107 2.89 -0.97 -19.63
N ARG A 108 3.26 -0.55 -18.40
CA ARG A 108 3.38 0.86 -18.04
C ARG A 108 4.45 1.53 -18.88
N ARG A 109 5.64 0.93 -18.97
CA ARG A 109 6.75 1.43 -19.77
C ARG A 109 6.41 1.49 -21.26
N ALA A 110 5.79 0.45 -21.81
CA ALA A 110 5.36 0.44 -23.20
C ALA A 110 4.37 1.57 -23.50
N LEU A 111 3.37 1.79 -22.63
CA LEU A 111 2.39 2.86 -22.79
C LEU A 111 3.04 4.26 -22.72
N ILE A 112 3.94 4.47 -21.77
CA ILE A 112 4.65 5.76 -21.64
C ILE A 112 5.51 6.00 -22.86
N ARG A 113 6.23 5.00 -23.36
CA ARG A 113 7.04 5.09 -24.58
C ARG A 113 6.20 5.47 -25.79
N GLU A 114 5.07 4.81 -26.00
CA GLU A 114 4.12 5.13 -27.09
C GLU A 114 3.68 6.60 -27.05
N LEU A 115 3.35 7.08 -25.87
CA LEU A 115 2.92 8.47 -25.68
C LEU A 115 4.06 9.47 -25.86
N ILE A 116 5.27 9.16 -25.43
CA ILE A 116 6.44 10.00 -25.67
C ILE A 116 6.69 10.13 -27.16
N GLN A 117 6.73 9.03 -27.89
CA GLN A 117 6.95 9.02 -29.35
C GLN A 117 5.86 9.77 -30.12
N ALA A 118 4.63 9.79 -29.60
CA ALA A 118 3.53 10.53 -30.21
C ALA A 118 3.62 12.05 -30.03
N TYR A 119 4.21 12.55 -28.95
CA TYR A 119 4.13 13.96 -28.58
C TYR A 119 5.48 14.66 -28.41
N VAL A 120 6.58 13.93 -28.25
CA VAL A 120 7.93 14.53 -28.09
C VAL A 120 8.76 14.22 -29.31
N ARG A 121 9.41 15.26 -29.87
CA ARG A 121 10.38 15.13 -30.97
C ARG A 121 11.79 15.39 -30.44
N ASP A 122 12.78 14.99 -31.17
CA ASP A 122 14.21 15.23 -30.88
C ASP A 122 14.62 14.70 -29.48
N ILE A 123 14.36 13.43 -29.25
CA ILE A 123 14.67 12.74 -27.98
C ILE A 123 16.14 12.30 -28.01
N GLU A 124 16.97 12.88 -27.11
CA GLU A 124 18.38 12.50 -26.97
C GLU A 124 18.54 11.13 -26.28
N ASP A 125 17.84 10.91 -25.18
CA ASP A 125 17.79 9.62 -24.46
C ASP A 125 16.33 9.27 -24.10
N GLU A 126 15.79 8.31 -24.86
CA GLU A 126 14.40 7.85 -24.66
C GLU A 126 14.21 7.17 -23.31
N THR A 127 15.23 6.46 -22.81
CA THR A 127 15.13 5.71 -21.57
C THR A 127 15.09 6.64 -20.37
N ASP A 128 15.96 7.63 -20.33
CA ASP A 128 16.00 8.61 -19.24
C ASP A 128 14.75 9.48 -19.23
N LEU A 129 14.28 9.91 -20.39
CA LEU A 129 13.03 10.66 -20.54
C LEU A 129 11.82 9.84 -20.05
N MET A 130 11.75 8.56 -20.41
CA MET A 130 10.68 7.66 -19.99
C MET A 130 10.66 7.46 -18.46
N ASP A 131 11.81 7.25 -17.85
CA ASP A 131 11.93 7.09 -16.41
C ASP A 131 11.60 8.40 -15.65
N SER A 132 11.97 9.53 -16.22
CA SER A 132 11.67 10.86 -15.67
C SER A 132 10.16 11.15 -15.72
N ILE A 133 9.52 10.98 -16.88
CA ILE A 133 8.07 11.13 -17.04
C ILE A 133 7.31 10.15 -16.13
N SER A 134 7.77 8.92 -15.99
CA SER A 134 7.17 7.92 -15.10
C SER A 134 7.19 8.38 -13.63
N ARG A 135 8.29 8.98 -13.18
CA ARG A 135 8.42 9.57 -11.83
C ARG A 135 7.49 10.76 -11.65
N GLU A 136 7.40 11.64 -12.64
CA GLU A 136 6.52 12.82 -12.59
C GLU A 136 5.04 12.42 -12.54
N ILE A 137 4.61 11.45 -13.34
CA ILE A 137 3.25 10.88 -13.27
C ILE A 137 2.96 10.35 -11.87
N SER A 138 3.90 9.63 -11.27
CA SER A 138 3.76 9.09 -9.91
C SER A 138 3.67 10.20 -8.86
N THR A 139 4.46 11.26 -9.01
CA THR A 139 4.44 12.43 -8.12
C THR A 139 3.09 13.12 -8.16
N ILE A 140 2.54 13.37 -9.35
CA ILE A 140 1.21 13.99 -9.51
C ILE A 140 0.12 13.12 -8.86
N LYS A 141 0.14 11.81 -9.14
CA LYS A 141 -0.88 10.88 -8.62
C LYS A 141 -0.81 10.75 -7.10
N ASN A 142 0.38 10.58 -6.54
CA ASN A 142 0.57 10.42 -5.09
C ASN A 142 0.34 11.73 -4.33
N GLY A 143 0.78 12.85 -4.88
CA GLY A 143 0.58 14.18 -4.32
C GLY A 143 -0.82 14.77 -4.56
N ARG A 144 -1.67 14.10 -5.35
CA ARG A 144 -2.98 14.64 -5.80
C ARG A 144 -2.87 16.04 -6.39
N ILE A 145 -1.79 16.28 -7.13
CA ILE A 145 -1.51 17.58 -7.73
C ILE A 145 -2.42 17.75 -8.96
N GLU A 146 -3.08 18.89 -9.06
CA GLU A 146 -3.84 19.21 -10.27
C GLU A 146 -2.88 19.44 -11.45
N LEU A 147 -3.12 18.76 -12.57
CA LEU A 147 -2.25 18.83 -13.75
C LEU A 147 -2.01 20.27 -14.24
N LYS A 148 -3.00 21.14 -14.11
CA LYS A 148 -2.86 22.55 -14.49
C LYS A 148 -1.80 23.32 -13.68
N ASN A 149 -1.50 22.83 -12.46
CA ASN A 149 -0.53 23.45 -11.55
C ASN A 149 0.84 22.75 -11.58
N TYR A 150 1.02 21.77 -12.48
CA TYR A 150 2.26 21.02 -12.59
C TYR A 150 3.09 21.50 -13.79
N TYR A 151 4.36 21.68 -13.56
CA TYR A 151 5.37 22.01 -14.57
C TYR A 151 6.37 20.87 -14.65
N SER A 152 6.41 20.20 -15.81
CA SER A 152 7.36 19.13 -16.05
C SER A 152 8.78 19.66 -16.16
N ALA A 153 9.72 18.92 -15.60
CA ALA A 153 11.16 19.16 -15.79
C ALA A 153 11.72 18.36 -16.99
N SER A 154 10.92 17.40 -17.52
CA SER A 154 11.40 16.44 -18.53
C SER A 154 11.05 16.84 -19.96
N CYS A 155 9.98 17.61 -20.16
CA CYS A 155 9.58 18.09 -21.49
C CYS A 155 8.69 19.33 -21.37
N SER A 156 8.26 19.90 -22.51
CA SER A 156 7.38 21.05 -22.50
C SER A 156 6.08 20.76 -21.74
N ARG A 157 5.53 21.77 -21.08
CA ARG A 157 4.27 21.67 -20.34
C ARG A 157 3.15 21.07 -21.18
N GLU A 158 3.04 21.50 -22.42
CA GLU A 158 2.00 21.02 -23.35
C GLU A 158 2.17 19.54 -23.67
N ASN A 159 3.38 19.09 -23.99
CA ASN A 159 3.67 17.69 -24.27
C ASN A 159 3.42 16.82 -23.06
N PHE A 160 3.87 17.24 -21.86
CA PHE A 160 3.62 16.51 -20.64
C PHE A 160 2.13 16.37 -20.34
N GLN A 161 1.34 17.43 -20.53
CA GLN A 161 -0.11 17.38 -20.34
C GLN A 161 -0.77 16.38 -21.29
N LYS A 162 -0.38 16.33 -22.56
CA LYS A 162 -0.86 15.35 -23.55
C LYS A 162 -0.50 13.92 -23.14
N ILE A 163 0.74 13.69 -22.72
CA ILE A 163 1.22 12.39 -22.23
C ILE A 163 0.42 11.96 -21.00
N TYR A 164 0.28 12.82 -20.00
CA TYR A 164 -0.45 12.49 -18.76
C TYR A 164 -1.93 12.19 -19.04
N GLN A 165 -2.59 13.00 -19.87
CA GLN A 165 -3.98 12.79 -20.25
C GLN A 165 -4.17 11.49 -21.05
N GLY A 166 -3.29 11.24 -22.03
CA GLY A 166 -3.31 9.99 -22.81
C GLY A 166 -3.10 8.76 -21.92
N TYR A 167 -2.17 8.85 -20.96
CA TYR A 167 -1.94 7.82 -19.97
C TYR A 167 -3.22 7.53 -19.15
N GLN A 168 -3.83 8.56 -18.57
CA GLN A 168 -5.06 8.42 -17.77
C GLN A 168 -6.24 7.88 -18.59
N GLN A 169 -6.42 8.35 -19.82
CA GLN A 169 -7.48 7.87 -20.71
C GLN A 169 -7.30 6.39 -21.06
N THR A 170 -6.06 5.97 -21.34
CA THR A 170 -5.75 4.56 -21.63
C THR A 170 -6.02 3.67 -20.44
N LEU A 171 -5.60 4.07 -19.23
CA LEU A 171 -5.91 3.33 -18.00
C LEU A 171 -7.42 3.19 -17.81
N LYS A 172 -8.16 4.29 -17.94
CA LYS A 172 -9.62 4.26 -17.79
C LYS A 172 -10.29 3.37 -18.83
N LYS A 173 -9.89 3.46 -20.11
CA LYS A 173 -10.44 2.64 -21.21
C LYS A 173 -10.18 1.15 -21.01
N LYS A 174 -8.99 0.79 -20.54
CA LYS A 174 -8.57 -0.60 -20.30
C LYS A 174 -8.95 -1.10 -18.90
N ARG A 175 -9.57 -0.29 -18.06
CA ARG A 175 -9.90 -0.59 -16.66
C ARG A 175 -8.66 -1.04 -15.84
N LEU A 176 -7.55 -0.32 -16.01
CA LEU A 176 -6.28 -0.57 -15.33
C LEU A 176 -6.09 0.37 -14.13
#